data_12550cd4079bdb863ee083e8231c55a7
#
_entry.id   12550cd4079bdb863ee083e8231c55a7
#
_cell.length_a   1.000
_cell.length_b   1.000
_cell.length_c   1.000
_cell.angle_alpha   90.00
_cell.angle_beta   90.00
_cell.angle_gamma   90.00
#
_symmetry.space_group_name_H-M   'P 1'
#
loop_
_entity.id
_entity.type
_entity.pdbx_description
1 polymer ?
#
loop_
_entity_poly.entity_id
_entity_poly.type
_entity_poly.pdbx_seq_one_letter_code
_entity_poly.pdbx_strand_id
1 'polypeptide(L)'
;MIIGILNNQKSYLPDTHAYSEILKKKYKVIVSNDEDYLNSISNLIIKYPGFFCKKFNFFYKNKSKKIIIHDYASLSTPPFSKIKNLIKRYFSETPNLRIFNSNFIKKEFSFKDNIPYLIRPAGVDKKFFFKGNAKKFAQIVYVGSFRDKLNIGFEKILKFNLNLIVIGKFSENFQNEFKSYKNIFFLGYKTIDQIIEIFKVSEYGFNYIPDNYPWNFQASLKLLEYSAANLKIISNKTKFALKFEKKFNSKFNYIENINNVNDIINYNYKNGSINSLEWNNILQQCNFINTIDSLIDNI
;
A
#
# COMPACT_ATOMS: atom_id res chain seq x y z
N MET A 1 7.29 11.37 26.33
CA MET A 1 6.48 11.93 25.25
C MET A 1 5.62 10.84 24.62
N ILE A 2 4.37 11.14 24.26
CA ILE A 2 3.42 10.19 23.66
C ILE A 2 3.16 10.61 22.22
N ILE A 3 3.34 9.66 21.29
CA ILE A 3 3.01 9.79 19.87
C ILE A 3 1.76 8.98 19.57
N GLY A 4 0.72 9.64 19.08
CA GLY A 4 -0.51 9.02 18.61
C GLY A 4 -0.43 8.72 17.12
N ILE A 5 -0.92 7.57 16.67
CA ILE A 5 -1.13 7.26 15.26
C ILE A 5 -2.61 6.95 15.06
N LEU A 6 -3.28 7.79 14.29
CA LEU A 6 -4.70 7.62 14.01
C LEU A 6 -4.88 6.60 12.88
N ASN A 7 -5.39 5.42 13.21
CA ASN A 7 -5.59 4.33 12.26
C ASN A 7 -6.98 3.71 12.38
N ASN A 8 -7.61 3.43 11.24
CA ASN A 8 -8.80 2.60 11.18
C ASN A 8 -8.42 1.12 11.34
N GLN A 9 -8.54 0.60 12.52
CA GLN A 9 -8.21 -0.79 12.86
C GLN A 9 -8.87 -1.86 11.96
N LYS A 10 -9.76 -1.46 11.04
CA LYS A 10 -10.45 -2.36 10.10
C LYS A 10 -9.64 -2.69 8.85
N SER A 11 -8.52 -2.02 8.60
CA SER A 11 -7.66 -2.27 7.45
C SER A 11 -6.20 -2.37 7.86
N TYR A 12 -5.47 -3.29 7.23
CA TYR A 12 -4.03 -3.34 7.35
C TYR A 12 -3.41 -2.14 6.63
N LEU A 13 -2.73 -1.30 7.39
CA LEU A 13 -1.94 -0.18 6.89
C LEU A 13 -0.47 -0.45 7.23
N PRO A 14 0.33 -0.93 6.27
CA PRO A 14 1.71 -1.33 6.52
C PRO A 14 2.59 -0.19 7.01
N ASP A 15 2.33 1.04 6.58
CA ASP A 15 3.00 2.25 7.03
C ASP A 15 2.73 2.56 8.52
N THR A 16 1.49 2.41 9.00
CA THR A 16 1.17 2.54 10.43
C THR A 16 1.97 1.57 11.29
N HIS A 17 2.07 0.32 10.84
CA HIS A 17 2.86 -0.70 11.55
C HIS A 17 4.34 -0.30 11.57
N ALA A 18 4.90 0.08 10.42
CA ALA A 18 6.29 0.49 10.32
C ALA A 18 6.63 1.71 11.18
N TYR A 19 5.76 2.73 11.18
CA TYR A 19 5.91 3.88 12.06
C TYR A 19 5.88 3.49 13.54
N SER A 20 4.90 2.66 13.93
CA SER A 20 4.78 2.19 15.30
C SER A 20 6.04 1.47 15.76
N GLU A 21 6.55 0.53 14.94
CA GLU A 21 7.75 -0.26 15.27
C GLU A 21 9.00 0.62 15.44
N ILE A 22 9.22 1.58 14.55
CA ILE A 22 10.42 2.41 14.62
C ILE A 22 10.34 3.47 15.74
N LEU A 23 9.16 4.07 15.93
CA LEU A 23 8.95 5.11 16.93
C LEU A 23 8.96 4.54 18.35
N LYS A 24 8.48 3.32 18.58
CA LYS A 24 8.51 2.64 19.88
C LYS A 24 9.92 2.46 20.45
N LYS A 25 10.94 2.51 19.61
CA LYS A 25 12.34 2.45 20.07
C LYS A 25 12.73 3.67 20.92
N LYS A 26 12.03 4.78 20.78
CA LYS A 26 12.38 6.05 21.46
C LYS A 26 11.20 6.68 22.22
N TYR A 27 9.97 6.39 21.80
CA TYR A 27 8.76 7.06 22.29
C TYR A 27 7.68 6.08 22.74
N LYS A 28 6.77 6.52 23.62
CA LYS A 28 5.53 5.79 23.87
C LYS A 28 4.59 6.01 22.69
N VAL A 29 4.25 4.94 21.96
CA VAL A 29 3.38 5.01 20.77
C VAL A 29 2.04 4.36 21.04
N ILE A 30 0.96 5.07 20.72
CA ILE A 30 -0.42 4.61 20.84
C ILE A 30 -1.08 4.68 19.47
N VAL A 31 -1.61 3.54 19.01
CA VAL A 31 -2.38 3.45 17.76
C VAL A 31 -3.84 3.29 18.13
N SER A 32 -4.69 4.18 17.63
CA SER A 32 -6.14 4.17 17.91
C SER A 32 -6.94 4.65 16.71
N ASN A 33 -8.20 4.26 16.65
CA ASN A 33 -9.19 4.81 15.71
C ASN A 33 -10.01 5.96 16.32
N ASP A 34 -9.79 6.26 17.59
CA ASP A 34 -10.43 7.36 18.30
C ASP A 34 -9.52 8.60 18.28
N GLU A 35 -9.93 9.57 17.47
CA GLU A 35 -9.19 10.83 17.31
C GLU A 35 -9.27 11.69 18.58
N ASP A 36 -10.41 11.73 19.27
CA ASP A 36 -10.60 12.54 20.48
C ASP A 36 -9.74 11.97 21.63
N TYR A 37 -9.69 10.63 21.75
CA TYR A 37 -8.78 9.98 22.69
C TYR A 37 -7.32 10.31 22.41
N LEU A 38 -6.85 10.16 21.15
CA LEU A 38 -5.48 10.51 20.80
C LEU A 38 -5.20 12.00 21.04
N ASN A 39 -6.18 12.86 20.74
CA ASN A 39 -6.05 14.29 21.01
C ASN A 39 -5.94 14.60 22.50
N SER A 40 -6.50 13.81 23.40
CA SER A 40 -6.40 14.04 24.84
C SER A 40 -5.05 13.67 25.44
N ILE A 41 -4.38 12.63 24.89
CA ILE A 41 -3.20 12.01 25.53
C ILE A 41 -1.87 12.25 24.79
N SER A 42 -1.89 12.58 23.48
CA SER A 42 -0.68 12.63 22.67
C SER A 42 -0.11 14.03 22.56
N ASN A 43 1.22 14.12 22.49
CA ASN A 43 1.95 15.35 22.19
C ASN A 43 2.12 15.56 20.68
N LEU A 44 2.25 14.46 19.93
CA LEU A 44 2.35 14.43 18.49
C LEU A 44 1.34 13.39 17.94
N ILE A 45 0.66 13.73 16.83
CA ILE A 45 -0.28 12.82 16.19
C ILE A 45 0.02 12.71 14.69
N ILE A 46 0.14 11.47 14.21
CA ILE A 46 0.20 11.16 12.78
C ILE A 46 -1.21 10.80 12.30
N LYS A 47 -1.71 11.52 11.30
CA LYS A 47 -3.06 11.35 10.73
C LYS A 47 -2.99 11.10 9.23
N TYR A 48 -4.00 10.39 8.72
CA TYR A 48 -4.20 10.14 7.29
C TYR A 48 -5.41 10.94 6.80
N PRO A 49 -5.23 12.12 6.18
CA PRO A 49 -6.34 12.99 5.81
C PRO A 49 -7.36 12.33 4.90
N GLY A 50 -8.65 12.52 5.23
CA GLY A 50 -9.78 12.00 4.49
C GLY A 50 -10.24 10.60 4.87
N PHE A 51 -9.52 9.88 5.76
CA PHE A 51 -10.02 8.64 6.32
C PHE A 51 -10.75 8.83 7.66
N PHE A 52 -10.37 9.87 8.43
CA PHE A 52 -10.74 9.97 9.84
C PHE A 52 -11.10 11.37 10.31
N CYS A 53 -10.90 12.42 9.51
CA CYS A 53 -11.26 13.77 9.92
C CYS A 53 -12.78 13.90 10.07
N LYS A 54 -13.28 13.67 11.26
CA LYS A 54 -14.72 13.79 11.58
C LYS A 54 -15.21 15.26 11.61
N LYS A 55 -14.30 16.22 11.67
CA LYS A 55 -14.62 17.64 11.79
C LYS A 55 -13.99 18.43 10.65
N PHE A 56 -14.82 18.90 9.73
CA PHE A 56 -14.48 20.01 8.86
C PHE A 56 -14.46 21.28 9.73
N ASN A 57 -13.30 21.68 10.22
CA ASN A 57 -13.19 22.90 11.02
C ASN A 57 -12.77 24.08 10.14
N PHE A 58 -13.75 24.82 9.61
CA PHE A 58 -13.55 26.07 8.88
C PHE A 58 -12.86 27.18 9.74
N PHE A 59 -12.81 27.04 11.07
CA PHE A 59 -12.45 28.13 11.97
C PHE A 59 -11.41 27.79 13.04
N TYR A 60 -10.83 26.58 13.03
CA TYR A 60 -9.83 26.25 14.04
C TYR A 60 -8.41 26.55 13.54
N LYS A 61 -7.91 27.76 13.82
CA LYS A 61 -6.47 27.96 14.01
C LYS A 61 -6.07 27.10 15.21
N ASN A 62 -5.23 26.10 14.96
CA ASN A 62 -4.77 25.18 15.98
C ASN A 62 -4.07 25.95 17.12
N LYS A 63 -4.77 26.20 18.22
CA LYS A 63 -4.21 26.83 19.44
C LYS A 63 -3.55 25.78 20.35
N SER A 64 -3.55 24.51 19.95
CA SER A 64 -2.93 23.46 20.75
C SER A 64 -1.43 23.42 20.47
N LYS A 65 -0.60 23.28 21.52
CA LYS A 65 0.85 23.01 21.45
C LYS A 65 1.16 21.61 20.88
N LYS A 66 0.25 20.99 20.10
CA LYS A 66 0.38 19.64 19.58
C LYS A 66 0.97 19.66 18.18
N ILE A 67 1.88 18.74 17.93
CA ILE A 67 2.42 18.51 16.61
C ILE A 67 1.46 17.60 15.82
N ILE A 68 1.05 18.06 14.66
CA ILE A 68 0.20 17.30 13.74
C ILE A 68 0.99 16.97 12.47
N ILE A 69 1.02 15.71 12.12
CA ILE A 69 1.64 15.20 10.89
C ILE A 69 0.56 14.59 10.02
N HIS A 70 0.50 15.03 8.78
CA HIS A 70 -0.39 14.43 7.78
C HIS A 70 0.38 13.49 6.85
N ASP A 71 -0.03 12.23 6.76
CA ASP A 71 0.48 11.28 5.78
C ASP A 71 -0.50 11.13 4.60
N TYR A 72 -0.05 11.56 3.43
CA TYR A 72 -0.74 11.40 2.16
C TYR A 72 -0.23 10.15 1.45
N ALA A 73 -0.53 8.98 2.01
CA ALA A 73 -0.10 7.68 1.50
C ALA A 73 -0.66 7.37 0.10
N SER A 74 -1.84 7.93 -0.23
CA SER A 74 -2.50 7.73 -1.53
C SER A 74 -3.39 8.89 -1.90
N LEU A 75 -3.71 9.00 -3.19
CA LEU A 75 -4.80 9.84 -3.68
C LEU A 75 -6.15 9.18 -3.39
N SER A 76 -7.21 9.97 -3.42
CA SER A 76 -8.57 9.47 -3.26
C SER A 76 -8.97 8.57 -4.42
N THR A 77 -9.71 7.50 -4.11
CA THR A 77 -10.22 6.55 -5.12
C THR A 77 -11.48 7.06 -5.82
N PRO A 78 -11.78 6.60 -7.04
CA PRO A 78 -13.05 6.87 -7.73
C PRO A 78 -14.28 6.51 -6.88
N PRO A 79 -15.45 7.10 -7.15
CA PRO A 79 -15.67 8.22 -8.08
C PRO A 79 -15.19 9.57 -7.51
N PHE A 80 -15.02 10.56 -8.38
CA PHE A 80 -14.68 11.96 -8.02
C PHE A 80 -13.33 12.15 -7.31
N SER A 81 -12.32 11.34 -7.65
CA SER A 81 -10.99 11.35 -7.00
C SER A 81 -10.37 12.74 -6.88
N LYS A 82 -10.43 13.56 -7.94
CA LYS A 82 -9.87 14.92 -7.95
C LYS A 82 -10.60 15.85 -6.99
N ILE A 83 -11.93 15.80 -6.95
CA ILE A 83 -12.76 16.61 -6.03
C ILE A 83 -12.45 16.22 -4.58
N LYS A 84 -12.40 14.92 -4.28
CA LYS A 84 -12.02 14.44 -2.94
C LYS A 84 -10.61 14.90 -2.53
N ASN A 85 -9.66 14.97 -3.46
CA ASN A 85 -8.31 15.48 -3.18
C ASN A 85 -8.33 17.00 -2.93
N LEU A 86 -9.15 17.76 -3.64
CA LEU A 86 -9.36 19.19 -3.36
C LEU A 86 -9.97 19.40 -1.95
N ILE A 87 -10.98 18.61 -1.60
CA ILE A 87 -11.55 18.65 -0.24
C ILE A 87 -10.48 18.38 0.80
N LYS A 88 -9.68 17.33 0.65
CA LYS A 88 -8.55 17.04 1.55
C LYS A 88 -7.56 18.21 1.64
N ARG A 89 -7.29 18.86 0.52
CA ARG A 89 -6.34 19.97 0.45
C ARG A 89 -6.81 21.22 1.21
N TYR A 90 -8.09 21.58 1.06
CA TYR A 90 -8.61 22.86 1.56
C TYR A 90 -9.29 22.74 2.93
N PHE A 91 -9.81 21.58 3.27
CA PHE A 91 -10.62 21.38 4.47
C PHE A 91 -9.96 20.52 5.57
N SER A 92 -8.74 20.00 5.33
CA SER A 92 -7.96 19.39 6.39
C SER A 92 -7.31 20.48 7.25
N GLU A 93 -7.16 20.21 8.54
CA GLU A 93 -6.37 21.08 9.43
C GLU A 93 -4.93 21.29 8.90
N THR A 94 -4.29 22.37 9.30
CA THR A 94 -2.91 22.67 8.90
C THR A 94 -1.94 21.84 9.74
N PRO A 95 -1.13 20.94 9.16
CA PRO A 95 -0.16 20.14 9.90
C PRO A 95 1.17 20.89 10.08
N ASN A 96 2.01 20.40 10.99
CA ASN A 96 3.39 20.83 11.15
C ASN A 96 4.32 20.17 10.12
N LEU A 97 3.94 18.99 9.60
CA LEU A 97 4.68 18.23 8.57
C LEU A 97 3.72 17.49 7.67
N ARG A 98 4.05 17.43 6.38
CA ARG A 98 3.39 16.53 5.42
C ARG A 98 4.31 15.40 5.00
N ILE A 99 3.77 14.19 4.94
CA ILE A 99 4.44 13.02 4.37
C ILE A 99 3.70 12.64 3.08
N PHE A 100 4.43 12.43 2.00
CA PHE A 100 3.88 11.98 0.72
C PHE A 100 4.52 10.68 0.28
N ASN A 101 3.72 9.73 -0.16
CA ASN A 101 4.23 8.46 -0.68
C ASN A 101 5.11 8.64 -1.94
N SER A 102 4.93 9.73 -2.69
CA SER A 102 5.73 10.03 -3.87
C SER A 102 5.66 11.49 -4.28
N ASN A 103 6.63 11.92 -5.09
CA ASN A 103 6.59 13.24 -5.74
C ASN A 103 5.34 13.42 -6.63
N PHE A 104 4.81 12.34 -7.21
CA PHE A 104 3.55 12.39 -7.97
C PHE A 104 2.39 12.80 -7.05
N ILE A 105 2.22 12.14 -5.89
CA ILE A 105 1.15 12.47 -4.94
C ILE A 105 1.32 13.90 -4.43
N LYS A 106 2.54 14.33 -4.08
CA LYS A 106 2.82 15.71 -3.69
C LYS A 106 2.36 16.71 -4.76
N LYS A 107 2.70 16.45 -6.03
CA LYS A 107 2.32 17.30 -7.17
C LYS A 107 0.80 17.36 -7.36
N GLU A 108 0.10 16.25 -7.22
CA GLU A 108 -1.37 16.17 -7.36
C GLU A 108 -2.09 16.97 -6.28
N PHE A 109 -1.62 16.94 -5.02
CA PHE A 109 -2.15 17.80 -3.96
C PHE A 109 -1.79 19.28 -4.15
N SER A 110 -0.60 19.59 -4.68
CA SER A 110 -0.18 20.95 -5.08
C SER A 110 -0.43 22.01 -4.00
N PHE A 111 -0.10 21.72 -2.73
CA PHE A 111 -0.18 22.70 -1.64
C PHE A 111 0.66 23.94 -1.97
N LYS A 112 0.17 25.13 -1.56
CA LYS A 112 0.79 26.45 -1.85
C LYS A 112 1.41 27.12 -0.62
N ASP A 113 1.37 26.43 0.51
CA ASP A 113 1.97 26.91 1.75
C ASP A 113 3.42 26.39 1.92
N ASN A 114 4.10 26.89 2.95
CA ASN A 114 5.49 26.59 3.27
C ASN A 114 5.64 25.46 4.30
N ILE A 115 4.63 24.61 4.48
CA ILE A 115 4.71 23.48 5.42
C ILE A 115 5.79 22.51 4.96
N PRO A 116 6.74 22.12 5.83
CA PRO A 116 7.78 21.17 5.49
C PRO A 116 7.18 19.83 5.11
N TYR A 117 7.92 19.06 4.30
CA TYR A 117 7.43 17.75 3.82
C TYR A 117 8.55 16.71 3.73
N LEU A 118 8.15 15.45 3.81
CA LEU A 118 8.95 14.28 3.47
C LEU A 118 8.37 13.53 2.27
N ILE A 119 9.25 12.97 1.44
CA ILE A 119 8.87 11.94 0.47
C ILE A 119 9.24 10.59 1.05
N ARG A 120 8.24 9.79 1.35
CA ARG A 120 8.36 8.47 1.95
C ARG A 120 7.68 7.44 1.03
N PRO A 121 8.46 6.74 0.17
CA PRO A 121 7.92 5.71 -0.71
C PRO A 121 7.18 4.60 0.06
N ALA A 122 6.34 3.84 -0.65
CA ALA A 122 5.74 2.64 -0.07
C ALA A 122 6.82 1.61 0.22
N GLY A 123 6.75 1.01 1.40
CA GLY A 123 7.66 -0.02 1.85
C GLY A 123 7.03 -1.40 1.93
N VAL A 124 7.86 -2.39 2.19
CA VAL A 124 7.49 -3.79 2.38
C VAL A 124 7.93 -4.24 3.77
N ASP A 125 7.07 -5.01 4.44
CA ASP A 125 7.42 -5.63 5.71
C ASP A 125 8.56 -6.64 5.50
N LYS A 126 9.56 -6.62 6.41
CA LYS A 126 10.71 -7.52 6.38
C LYS A 126 10.33 -9.00 6.29
N LYS A 127 9.17 -9.38 6.80
CA LYS A 127 8.66 -10.74 6.77
C LYS A 127 8.46 -11.28 5.35
N PHE A 128 8.24 -10.41 4.36
CA PHE A 128 8.13 -10.83 2.95
C PHE A 128 9.47 -11.16 2.29
N PHE A 129 10.60 -10.77 2.89
CA PHE A 129 11.95 -11.08 2.38
C PHE A 129 12.44 -12.44 2.91
N PHE A 130 11.61 -13.45 2.86
CA PHE A 130 11.99 -14.78 3.29
C PHE A 130 12.80 -15.52 2.21
N LYS A 131 13.74 -16.34 2.65
CA LYS A 131 14.43 -17.33 1.83
C LYS A 131 13.76 -18.67 2.07
N GLY A 132 13.09 -19.22 1.08
CA GLY A 132 12.41 -20.51 1.23
C GLY A 132 12.71 -21.44 0.07
N ASN A 133 13.02 -22.70 0.40
CA ASN A 133 13.19 -23.79 -0.56
C ASN A 133 11.95 -24.71 -0.59
N ALA A 134 10.77 -24.22 -0.18
CA ALA A 134 9.55 -25.01 -0.28
C ALA A 134 9.24 -25.34 -1.73
N LYS A 135 8.78 -26.58 -1.97
CA LYS A 135 8.28 -26.98 -3.29
C LYS A 135 7.13 -26.05 -3.67
N LYS A 136 7.31 -25.30 -4.74
CA LYS A 136 6.28 -24.41 -5.26
C LYS A 136 5.30 -25.20 -6.13
N PHE A 137 4.03 -24.87 -5.98
CA PHE A 137 2.99 -25.31 -6.88
C PHE A 137 2.82 -24.31 -8.01
N ALA A 138 2.50 -24.77 -9.20
CA ALA A 138 2.18 -23.92 -10.36
C ALA A 138 0.83 -23.22 -10.13
N GLN A 139 0.76 -22.39 -9.08
CA GLN A 139 -0.43 -21.64 -8.71
C GLN A 139 -0.14 -20.14 -8.67
N ILE A 140 -1.16 -19.38 -9.00
CA ILE A 140 -1.14 -17.93 -9.03
C ILE A 140 -1.82 -17.41 -7.78
N VAL A 141 -1.23 -16.45 -7.07
CA VAL A 141 -1.84 -15.82 -5.92
C VAL A 141 -2.19 -14.35 -6.24
N TYR A 142 -3.40 -13.96 -5.85
CA TYR A 142 -3.85 -12.57 -5.82
C TYR A 142 -4.17 -12.17 -4.39
N VAL A 143 -3.57 -11.05 -3.92
CA VAL A 143 -3.87 -10.47 -2.61
C VAL A 143 -4.46 -9.07 -2.81
N GLY A 144 -5.64 -8.82 -2.25
CA GLY A 144 -6.26 -7.50 -2.30
C GLY A 144 -7.77 -7.54 -2.17
N SER A 145 -8.38 -6.36 -2.21
CA SER A 145 -9.84 -6.20 -2.26
C SER A 145 -10.35 -6.05 -3.69
N PHE A 146 -11.67 -6.15 -3.83
CA PHE A 146 -12.34 -5.85 -5.09
C PHE A 146 -11.94 -4.46 -5.63
N ARG A 147 -11.72 -4.41 -6.94
CA ARG A 147 -11.54 -3.19 -7.72
C ARG A 147 -12.31 -3.33 -9.02
N ASP A 148 -12.74 -2.21 -9.55
CA ASP A 148 -13.40 -2.15 -10.85
C ASP A 148 -12.59 -2.91 -11.93
N LYS A 149 -13.28 -3.67 -12.79
CA LYS A 149 -12.70 -4.49 -13.88
C LYS A 149 -11.73 -5.61 -13.43
N LEU A 150 -11.71 -5.97 -12.15
CA LEU A 150 -10.87 -7.08 -11.67
C LEU A 150 -11.31 -8.43 -12.25
N ASN A 151 -12.61 -8.61 -12.49
CA ASN A 151 -13.17 -9.79 -13.15
C ASN A 151 -12.48 -10.06 -14.50
N ILE A 152 -12.26 -9.02 -15.31
CA ILE A 152 -11.55 -9.16 -16.61
C ILE A 152 -10.16 -9.78 -16.44
N GLY A 153 -9.43 -9.35 -15.38
CA GLY A 153 -8.12 -9.91 -15.08
C GLY A 153 -8.19 -11.38 -14.65
N PHE A 154 -9.17 -11.72 -13.81
CA PHE A 154 -9.35 -13.10 -13.34
C PHE A 154 -9.77 -14.03 -14.48
N GLU A 155 -10.74 -13.64 -15.31
CA GLU A 155 -11.18 -14.42 -16.48
C GLU A 155 -10.02 -14.73 -17.43
N LYS A 156 -9.14 -13.75 -17.67
CA LYS A 156 -7.96 -13.96 -18.51
C LYS A 156 -7.02 -15.03 -17.94
N ILE A 157 -6.76 -15.00 -16.64
CA ILE A 157 -5.86 -15.95 -15.97
C ILE A 157 -6.48 -17.36 -15.90
N LEU A 158 -7.78 -17.45 -15.59
CA LEU A 158 -8.47 -18.72 -15.40
C LEU A 158 -8.54 -19.56 -16.67
N LYS A 159 -8.50 -18.92 -17.86
CA LYS A 159 -8.46 -19.62 -19.18
C LYS A 159 -7.22 -20.50 -19.34
N PHE A 160 -6.16 -20.28 -18.57
CA PHE A 160 -4.91 -21.06 -18.67
C PHE A 160 -4.89 -22.30 -17.76
N ASN A 161 -5.99 -22.64 -17.09
CA ASN A 161 -6.13 -23.79 -16.21
C ASN A 161 -5.12 -23.86 -15.05
N LEU A 162 -4.51 -22.73 -14.69
CA LEU A 162 -3.71 -22.61 -13.48
C LEU A 162 -4.60 -22.25 -12.30
N ASN A 163 -4.28 -22.78 -11.11
CA ASN A 163 -5.02 -22.46 -9.91
C ASN A 163 -4.80 -20.99 -9.54
N LEU A 164 -5.89 -20.25 -9.30
CA LEU A 164 -5.90 -18.88 -8.82
C LEU A 164 -6.36 -18.84 -7.36
N ILE A 165 -5.45 -18.53 -6.45
CA ILE A 165 -5.72 -18.35 -5.04
C ILE A 165 -6.00 -16.87 -4.80
N VAL A 166 -7.21 -16.54 -4.33
CA VAL A 166 -7.66 -15.16 -4.10
C VAL A 166 -7.77 -14.90 -2.60
N ILE A 167 -6.99 -13.95 -2.13
CA ILE A 167 -6.94 -13.54 -0.71
C ILE A 167 -7.46 -12.12 -0.59
N GLY A 168 -8.47 -11.93 0.26
CA GLY A 168 -9.10 -10.65 0.52
C GLY A 168 -10.59 -10.75 0.71
N LYS A 169 -11.25 -9.63 0.97
CA LYS A 169 -12.70 -9.58 1.16
C LYS A 169 -13.38 -9.28 -0.17
N PHE A 170 -14.18 -10.22 -0.65
CA PHE A 170 -14.99 -10.12 -1.87
C PHE A 170 -16.45 -10.40 -1.53
N SER A 171 -17.38 -9.69 -2.20
CA SER A 171 -18.80 -9.95 -2.06
C SER A 171 -19.19 -11.31 -2.63
N GLU A 172 -20.26 -11.89 -2.13
CA GLU A 172 -20.81 -13.15 -2.67
C GLU A 172 -21.17 -13.02 -4.15
N ASN A 173 -21.74 -11.88 -4.55
CA ASN A 173 -22.08 -11.62 -5.95
C ASN A 173 -20.84 -11.72 -6.85
N PHE A 174 -19.72 -11.13 -6.44
CA PHE A 174 -18.47 -11.22 -7.21
C PHE A 174 -17.93 -12.64 -7.24
N GLN A 175 -17.99 -13.39 -6.14
CA GLN A 175 -17.55 -14.79 -6.10
C GLN A 175 -18.44 -15.66 -6.99
N ASN A 176 -19.74 -15.39 -7.03
CA ASN A 176 -20.71 -16.10 -7.85
C ASN A 176 -20.46 -15.96 -9.36
N GLU A 177 -19.85 -14.86 -9.84
CA GLU A 177 -19.43 -14.70 -11.24
C GLU A 177 -18.43 -15.79 -11.67
N PHE A 178 -17.72 -16.40 -10.73
CA PHE A 178 -16.67 -17.41 -10.97
C PHE A 178 -17.06 -18.83 -10.59
N LYS A 179 -18.31 -19.11 -10.21
CA LYS A 179 -18.75 -20.44 -9.79
C LYS A 179 -18.50 -21.58 -10.81
N SER A 180 -18.48 -21.25 -12.10
CA SER A 180 -18.23 -22.22 -13.17
C SER A 180 -16.75 -22.65 -13.27
N TYR A 181 -15.84 -21.86 -12.71
CA TYR A 181 -14.41 -22.18 -12.73
C TYR A 181 -14.02 -23.07 -11.56
N LYS A 182 -13.40 -24.23 -11.85
CA LYS A 182 -12.93 -25.17 -10.83
C LYS A 182 -11.54 -24.83 -10.26
N ASN A 183 -10.86 -23.88 -10.87
CA ASN A 183 -9.47 -23.51 -10.60
C ASN A 183 -9.33 -22.12 -9.93
N ILE A 184 -10.40 -21.59 -9.29
CA ILE A 184 -10.33 -20.38 -8.46
C ILE A 184 -10.76 -20.70 -7.03
N PHE A 185 -10.01 -20.15 -6.05
CA PHE A 185 -10.22 -20.41 -4.64
C PHE A 185 -10.21 -19.11 -3.85
N PHE A 186 -11.36 -18.67 -3.34
CA PHE A 186 -11.50 -17.48 -2.49
C PHE A 186 -11.26 -17.86 -1.03
N LEU A 187 -10.12 -17.46 -0.48
CA LEU A 187 -9.72 -17.81 0.90
C LEU A 187 -10.17 -16.78 1.94
N GLY A 188 -10.85 -15.71 1.53
CA GLY A 188 -11.24 -14.64 2.43
C GLY A 188 -10.04 -13.84 2.96
N TYR A 189 -10.27 -13.13 4.09
CA TYR A 189 -9.21 -12.38 4.75
C TYR A 189 -8.17 -13.32 5.38
N LYS A 190 -6.89 -12.96 5.25
CA LYS A 190 -5.75 -13.66 5.87
C LYS A 190 -4.84 -12.68 6.57
N THR A 191 -4.21 -13.10 7.65
CA THR A 191 -3.14 -12.36 8.32
C THR A 191 -1.87 -12.35 7.45
N ILE A 192 -0.93 -11.44 7.73
CA ILE A 192 0.34 -11.39 7.00
C ILE A 192 1.07 -12.73 7.07
N ASP A 193 1.14 -13.35 8.24
CA ASP A 193 1.84 -14.62 8.41
C ASP A 193 1.19 -15.73 7.57
N GLN A 194 -0.15 -15.77 7.49
CA GLN A 194 -0.85 -16.70 6.61
C GLN A 194 -0.62 -16.40 5.13
N ILE A 195 -0.53 -15.13 4.73
CA ILE A 195 -0.20 -14.73 3.36
C ILE A 195 1.20 -15.20 3.00
N ILE A 196 2.16 -15.04 3.90
CA ILE A 196 3.55 -15.50 3.71
C ILE A 196 3.61 -17.02 3.49
N GLU A 197 2.88 -17.82 4.28
CA GLU A 197 2.83 -19.27 4.07
C GLU A 197 2.27 -19.64 2.69
N ILE A 198 1.25 -18.92 2.22
CA ILE A 198 0.72 -19.13 0.86
C ILE A 198 1.74 -18.70 -0.20
N PHE A 199 2.47 -17.61 0.00
CA PHE A 199 3.51 -17.16 -0.93
C PHE A 199 4.67 -18.14 -1.04
N LYS A 200 5.07 -18.78 0.07
CA LYS A 200 6.14 -19.80 0.07
C LYS A 200 5.87 -20.94 -0.87
N VAL A 201 4.62 -21.34 -1.02
CA VAL A 201 4.20 -22.45 -1.88
C VAL A 201 3.63 -22.04 -3.24
N SER A 202 3.45 -20.74 -3.48
CA SER A 202 2.98 -20.19 -4.75
C SER A 202 4.14 -19.88 -5.68
N GLU A 203 3.93 -20.08 -6.97
CA GLU A 203 4.94 -19.76 -7.99
C GLU A 203 4.77 -18.36 -8.54
N TYR A 204 3.51 -17.93 -8.76
CA TYR A 204 3.20 -16.66 -9.43
C TYR A 204 2.42 -15.72 -8.54
N GLY A 205 2.76 -14.41 -8.61
CA GLY A 205 1.98 -13.33 -8.03
C GLY A 205 1.24 -12.55 -9.12
N PHE A 206 -0.07 -12.37 -8.97
CA PHE A 206 -0.90 -11.65 -9.93
C PHE A 206 -1.13 -10.20 -9.53
N ASN A 207 -0.41 -9.28 -10.18
CA ASN A 207 -0.56 -7.84 -9.96
C ASN A 207 -1.47 -7.23 -11.03
N TYR A 208 -2.79 -7.35 -10.84
CA TYR A 208 -3.76 -6.68 -11.69
C TYR A 208 -4.28 -5.40 -11.03
N ILE A 209 -4.09 -4.27 -11.69
CA ILE A 209 -4.49 -2.93 -11.25
C ILE A 209 -5.31 -2.27 -12.35
N PRO A 210 -6.50 -1.70 -12.08
CA PRO A 210 -7.25 -0.96 -13.08
C PRO A 210 -6.41 0.15 -13.73
N ASP A 211 -6.40 0.22 -15.07
CA ASP A 211 -5.63 1.23 -15.80
C ASP A 211 -6.41 2.55 -15.87
N ASN A 212 -6.74 3.08 -14.70
CA ASN A 212 -7.38 4.38 -14.56
C ASN A 212 -6.77 5.17 -13.40
N TYR A 213 -6.96 6.49 -13.47
CA TYR A 213 -6.52 7.39 -12.40
C TYR A 213 -7.31 7.14 -11.10
N PRO A 214 -6.64 7.12 -9.94
CA PRO A 214 -5.22 7.34 -9.72
C PRO A 214 -4.38 6.05 -9.68
N TRP A 215 -4.99 4.88 -9.81
CA TRP A 215 -4.38 3.58 -9.48
C TRP A 215 -3.19 3.24 -10.38
N ASN A 216 -3.25 3.59 -11.67
CA ASN A 216 -2.17 3.31 -12.63
C ASN A 216 -0.88 4.10 -12.39
N PHE A 217 -0.90 5.10 -11.52
CA PHE A 217 0.26 5.92 -11.16
C PHE A 217 0.81 5.63 -9.76
N GLN A 218 0.00 5.03 -8.88
CA GLN A 218 0.35 4.80 -7.50
C GLN A 218 1.09 3.48 -7.32
N ALA A 219 1.88 3.40 -6.24
CA ALA A 219 2.56 2.17 -5.88
C ALA A 219 1.56 1.03 -5.65
N SER A 220 1.83 -0.12 -6.23
CA SER A 220 1.11 -1.35 -5.96
C SER A 220 1.80 -2.11 -4.84
N LEU A 221 1.22 -2.16 -3.65
CA LEU A 221 1.75 -2.92 -2.52
C LEU A 221 1.89 -4.40 -2.88
N LYS A 222 0.91 -4.99 -3.60
CA LYS A 222 1.00 -6.37 -4.10
C LYS A 222 2.27 -6.64 -4.88
N LEU A 223 2.59 -5.74 -5.83
CA LEU A 223 3.78 -5.89 -6.66
C LEU A 223 5.05 -5.84 -5.81
N LEU A 224 5.09 -4.96 -4.81
CA LEU A 224 6.22 -4.89 -3.88
C LEU A 224 6.35 -6.17 -3.06
N GLU A 225 5.25 -6.65 -2.47
CA GLU A 225 5.21 -7.87 -1.64
C GLU A 225 5.58 -9.12 -2.45
N TYR A 226 5.06 -9.26 -3.67
CA TYR A 226 5.41 -10.37 -4.58
C TYR A 226 6.90 -10.34 -4.97
N SER A 227 7.43 -9.14 -5.25
CA SER A 227 8.86 -8.99 -5.56
C SER A 227 9.74 -9.34 -4.36
N ALA A 228 9.36 -8.92 -3.14
CA ALA A 228 10.08 -9.25 -1.91
C ALA A 228 10.06 -10.76 -1.63
N ALA A 229 8.91 -11.40 -1.87
CA ALA A 229 8.72 -12.84 -1.72
C ALA A 229 9.30 -13.67 -2.89
N ASN A 230 9.94 -13.01 -3.86
CA ASN A 230 10.54 -13.64 -5.04
C ASN A 230 9.55 -14.50 -5.86
N LEU A 231 8.29 -14.05 -5.97
CA LEU A 231 7.31 -14.70 -6.86
C LEU A 231 7.57 -14.26 -8.31
N LYS A 232 7.29 -15.16 -9.27
CA LYS A 232 7.21 -14.82 -10.69
C LYS A 232 5.99 -13.91 -10.91
N ILE A 233 6.17 -12.70 -11.44
CA ILE A 233 5.11 -11.68 -11.45
C ILE A 233 4.41 -11.65 -12.80
N ILE A 234 3.08 -11.91 -12.78
CA ILE A 234 2.17 -11.64 -13.88
C ILE A 234 1.47 -10.31 -13.57
N SER A 235 1.54 -9.34 -14.48
CA SER A 235 0.96 -8.00 -14.27
C SER A 235 0.23 -7.51 -15.51
N ASN A 236 -0.67 -6.54 -15.35
CA ASN A 236 -1.04 -5.70 -16.48
C ASN A 236 -0.09 -4.50 -16.59
N LYS A 237 0.01 -3.92 -17.79
CA LYS A 237 0.89 -2.77 -18.05
C LYS A 237 0.34 -1.52 -17.37
N THR A 238 0.94 -1.16 -16.25
CA THR A 238 0.69 0.12 -15.56
C THR A 238 1.95 0.98 -15.58
N LYS A 239 1.78 2.29 -15.47
CA LYS A 239 2.93 3.22 -15.39
C LYS A 239 3.84 2.91 -14.21
N PHE A 240 3.27 2.44 -13.11
CA PHE A 240 4.05 2.02 -11.94
C PHE A 240 4.85 0.74 -12.22
N ALA A 241 4.23 -0.32 -12.77
CA ALA A 241 4.91 -1.57 -13.06
C ALA A 241 6.11 -1.39 -14.02
N LEU A 242 5.91 -0.64 -15.11
CA LEU A 242 6.98 -0.33 -16.07
C LEU A 242 8.15 0.45 -15.44
N LYS A 243 7.85 1.45 -14.59
CA LYS A 243 8.90 2.18 -13.86
C LYS A 243 9.63 1.29 -12.85
N PHE A 244 8.91 0.39 -12.21
CA PHE A 244 9.47 -0.55 -11.24
C PHE A 244 10.45 -1.51 -11.92
N GLU A 245 10.07 -2.13 -13.05
CA GLU A 245 10.96 -3.00 -13.82
C GLU A 245 12.27 -2.30 -14.17
N LYS A 246 12.17 -1.08 -14.71
CA LYS A 246 13.36 -0.28 -15.07
C LYS A 246 14.23 0.03 -13.84
N LYS A 247 13.62 0.43 -12.73
CA LYS A 247 14.34 0.83 -11.52
C LYS A 247 15.07 -0.32 -10.85
N PHE A 248 14.45 -1.50 -10.81
CA PHE A 248 14.97 -2.67 -10.07
C PHE A 248 15.52 -3.76 -10.98
N ASN A 249 15.64 -3.50 -12.29
CA ASN A 249 16.09 -4.49 -13.27
C ASN A 249 15.30 -5.80 -13.18
N SER A 250 13.98 -5.66 -13.04
CA SER A 250 13.02 -6.76 -13.00
C SER A 250 12.45 -7.05 -14.38
N LYS A 251 11.81 -8.22 -14.58
CA LYS A 251 11.12 -8.58 -15.81
C LYS A 251 9.85 -9.33 -15.47
N PHE A 252 8.71 -8.71 -15.75
CA PHE A 252 7.38 -9.22 -15.48
C PHE A 252 6.73 -9.76 -16.77
N ASN A 253 5.85 -10.74 -16.62
CA ASN A 253 5.03 -11.17 -17.74
C ASN A 253 3.73 -10.36 -17.77
N TYR A 254 3.49 -9.65 -18.86
CA TYR A 254 2.29 -8.84 -18.99
C TYR A 254 1.13 -9.62 -19.59
N ILE A 255 -0.01 -9.60 -18.89
CA ILE A 255 -1.20 -10.38 -19.25
C ILE A 255 -1.72 -10.03 -20.65
N GLU A 256 -1.42 -8.85 -21.17
CA GLU A 256 -1.73 -8.45 -22.54
C GLU A 256 -0.95 -9.24 -23.60
N ASN A 257 0.18 -9.85 -23.21
CA ASN A 257 1.07 -10.61 -24.10
C ASN A 257 0.92 -12.12 -23.92
N ILE A 258 0.04 -12.57 -23.00
CA ILE A 258 -0.15 -14.01 -22.70
C ILE A 258 -1.32 -14.53 -23.53
N ASN A 259 -1.06 -15.51 -24.39
CA ASN A 259 -2.05 -16.17 -25.26
C ASN A 259 -2.35 -17.59 -24.81
N ASN A 260 -1.39 -18.25 -24.19
CA ASN A 260 -1.50 -19.64 -23.74
C ASN A 260 -0.66 -19.88 -22.46
N VAL A 261 -0.82 -21.07 -21.86
CA VAL A 261 -0.14 -21.41 -20.60
C VAL A 261 1.38 -21.48 -20.76
N ASN A 262 1.90 -21.83 -21.92
CA ASN A 262 3.36 -21.88 -22.15
C ASN A 262 4.00 -20.50 -22.11
N ASP A 263 3.25 -19.45 -22.49
CA ASP A 263 3.71 -18.06 -22.35
C ASP A 263 3.92 -17.68 -20.87
N ILE A 264 3.25 -18.36 -19.94
CA ILE A 264 3.44 -18.20 -18.50
C ILE A 264 4.61 -19.05 -18.03
N ILE A 265 4.61 -20.34 -18.34
CA ILE A 265 5.58 -21.32 -17.79
C ILE A 265 6.99 -21.04 -18.28
N ASN A 266 7.14 -20.76 -19.58
CA ASN A 266 8.44 -20.61 -20.24
C ASN A 266 8.95 -19.17 -20.26
N TYR A 267 8.22 -18.21 -19.69
CA TYR A 267 8.66 -16.82 -19.65
C TYR A 267 9.90 -16.66 -18.77
N ASN A 268 10.83 -15.84 -19.22
CA ASN A 268 12.05 -15.56 -18.48
C ASN A 268 11.80 -14.45 -17.46
N TYR A 269 11.21 -14.79 -16.32
CA TYR A 269 10.98 -13.87 -15.19
C TYR A 269 12.28 -13.44 -14.52
N LYS A 270 12.30 -12.20 -14.04
CA LYS A 270 13.42 -11.68 -13.23
C LYS A 270 12.89 -10.77 -12.13
N ASN A 271 13.24 -11.05 -10.91
CA ASN A 271 13.06 -10.13 -9.79
C ASN A 271 14.41 -9.47 -9.45
N GLY A 272 14.47 -8.16 -9.55
CA GLY A 272 15.61 -7.41 -9.05
C GLY A 272 15.54 -7.26 -7.54
N SER A 273 16.69 -6.98 -6.91
CA SER A 273 16.73 -6.74 -5.47
C SER A 273 15.98 -5.47 -5.09
N ILE A 274 15.04 -5.60 -4.17
CA ILE A 274 14.24 -4.50 -3.63
C ILE A 274 14.46 -4.28 -2.13
N ASN A 275 15.57 -4.74 -1.57
CA ASN A 275 15.90 -4.59 -0.14
C ASN A 275 15.84 -3.11 0.32
N SER A 276 16.13 -2.17 -0.58
CA SER A 276 15.98 -0.73 -0.31
C SER A 276 14.55 -0.30 -0.02
N LEU A 277 13.56 -1.13 -0.35
CA LEU A 277 12.14 -0.89 -0.09
C LEU A 277 11.64 -1.58 1.20
N GLU A 278 12.50 -2.24 1.96
CA GLU A 278 12.14 -2.67 3.32
C GLU A 278 11.88 -1.43 4.19
N TRP A 279 10.86 -1.49 5.05
CA TRP A 279 10.39 -0.32 5.80
C TRP A 279 11.47 0.40 6.60
N ASN A 280 12.36 -0.33 7.30
CA ASN A 280 13.43 0.34 8.06
C ASN A 280 14.37 1.12 7.14
N ASN A 281 14.71 0.55 5.97
CA ASN A 281 15.56 1.23 4.99
C ASN A 281 14.89 2.48 4.44
N ILE A 282 13.60 2.42 4.12
CA ILE A 282 12.84 3.59 3.66
C ILE A 282 12.80 4.69 4.72
N LEU A 283 12.46 4.35 5.96
CA LEU A 283 12.34 5.33 7.04
C LEU A 283 13.70 5.95 7.40
N GLN A 284 14.78 5.19 7.26
CA GLN A 284 16.15 5.71 7.39
C GLN A 284 16.51 6.65 6.23
N GLN A 285 16.28 6.22 4.98
CA GLN A 285 16.60 7.01 3.78
C GLN A 285 15.85 8.34 3.71
N CYS A 286 14.60 8.38 4.16
CA CYS A 286 13.84 9.63 4.21
C CYS A 286 14.06 10.42 5.51
N ASN A 287 15.02 10.00 6.35
CA ASN A 287 15.38 10.68 7.60
C ASN A 287 14.19 10.90 8.55
N PHE A 288 13.27 9.90 8.60
CA PHE A 288 11.99 10.02 9.29
C PHE A 288 12.15 10.34 10.78
N ILE A 289 12.97 9.57 11.51
CA ILE A 289 13.15 9.75 12.96
C ILE A 289 13.73 11.14 13.27
N ASN A 290 14.81 11.54 12.60
CA ASN A 290 15.44 12.83 12.87
C ASN A 290 14.49 14.01 12.57
N THR A 291 13.63 13.85 11.55
CA THR A 291 12.60 14.86 11.25
C THR A 291 11.56 14.94 12.39
N ILE A 292 11.14 13.79 12.94
CA ILE A 292 10.24 13.75 14.11
C ILE A 292 10.92 14.42 15.32
N ASP A 293 12.17 14.06 15.59
CA ASP A 293 12.95 14.62 16.70
C ASP A 293 13.04 16.15 16.60
N SER A 294 13.42 16.65 15.44
CA SER A 294 13.52 18.10 15.19
C SER A 294 12.18 18.84 15.38
N LEU A 295 11.04 18.21 15.03
CA LEU A 295 9.73 18.80 15.28
C LEU A 295 9.41 18.88 16.78
N ILE A 296 9.87 17.91 17.54
CA ILE A 296 9.66 17.80 18.98
C ILE A 296 10.52 18.84 19.72
N ASP A 297 11.78 18.98 19.32
CA ASP A 297 12.76 19.88 19.97
C ASP A 297 12.44 21.37 19.74
N ASN A 298 11.61 21.67 18.73
CA ASN A 298 11.18 23.06 18.42
C ASN A 298 9.89 23.50 19.14
N ILE A 299 9.41 22.77 20.15
CA ILE A 299 8.26 23.14 21.01
C ILE A 299 8.71 23.56 22.39
#